data_9a5525d4710e3af81d471d67346db8e7
#
_entry.id   9a5525d4710e3af81d471d67346db8e7
#
_cell.length_a   1.000
_cell.length_b   1.000
_cell.length_c   1.000
_cell.angle_alpha   90.00
_cell.angle_beta   90.00
_cell.angle_gamma   90.00
#
_symmetry.space_group_name_H-M   'P 1'
#
loop_
_entity.id
_entity.type
_entity.pdbx_description
1 polymer ?
#
loop_
_entity_poly.entity_id
_entity_poly.type
_entity_poly.pdbx_seq_one_letter_code
_entity_poly.pdbx_strand_id
1 'polypeptide(L)'
;MTDTQYNGWNNYETWCVNLWLTNEPGTESNLRSLSQMAASLYWRADRLKDYVNEMAPIDNASLFTDLLQASLQSVDWREIIENHEHDNNELES
;
A
#
# COMPACT_ATOMS: atom_id res chain seq x y z
N MET A 1 18.28 -11.78 7.50
CA MET A 1 17.42 -12.66 7.17
C MET A 1 16.08 -12.21 6.93
N THR A 2 15.55 -11.42 7.76
CA THR A 2 14.23 -10.94 7.54
C THR A 2 14.07 -10.10 6.29
N ASP A 3 15.13 -9.40 5.89
CA ASP A 3 15.07 -8.54 4.72
C ASP A 3 14.73 -9.30 3.46
N THR A 4 15.25 -10.52 3.34
CA THR A 4 15.02 -11.30 2.15
C THR A 4 13.59 -11.80 2.08
N GLN A 5 12.92 -11.90 3.23
CA GLN A 5 11.55 -12.39 3.26
C GLN A 5 10.55 -11.38 2.69
N TYR A 6 10.90 -10.11 2.76
CA TYR A 6 10.00 -9.05 2.31
C TYR A 6 10.46 -8.40 1.02
N ASN A 7 11.41 -8.98 0.36
CA ASN A 7 11.88 -8.48 -0.93
C ASN A 7 12.27 -7.00 -0.89
N GLY A 8 12.86 -6.59 0.22
CA GLY A 8 13.32 -5.22 0.37
C GLY A 8 12.31 -4.26 0.98
N TRP A 9 11.09 -4.72 1.24
CA TRP A 9 10.08 -3.87 1.87
C TRP A 9 10.39 -3.71 3.36
N ASN A 10 9.95 -2.58 3.92
CA ASN A 10 10.21 -2.25 5.30
C ASN A 10 9.72 -3.28 6.30
N ASN A 11 8.54 -3.82 6.07
CA ASN A 11 7.99 -4.82 6.98
C ASN A 11 7.02 -5.69 6.22
N TYR A 12 6.57 -6.73 6.90
CA TYR A 12 5.68 -7.71 6.30
C TYR A 12 4.35 -7.08 5.85
N GLU A 13 3.79 -6.21 6.69
CA GLU A 13 2.51 -5.60 6.39
C GLU A 13 2.55 -4.80 5.10
N THR A 14 3.62 -4.06 4.90
CA THR A 14 3.77 -3.26 3.69
C THR A 14 3.90 -4.16 2.46
N TRP A 15 4.74 -5.18 2.57
CA TRP A 15 4.90 -6.16 1.50
C TRP A 15 3.57 -6.82 1.16
N CYS A 16 2.83 -7.20 2.19
CA CYS A 16 1.57 -7.92 2.01
C CYS A 16 0.52 -7.05 1.31
N VAL A 17 0.40 -5.81 1.73
CA VAL A 17 -0.56 -4.89 1.11
C VAL A 17 -0.20 -4.68 -0.34
N ASN A 18 1.08 -4.44 -0.63
CA ASN A 18 1.49 -4.24 -2.02
C ASN A 18 1.19 -5.48 -2.86
N LEU A 19 1.45 -6.66 -2.31
CA LEU A 19 1.19 -7.90 -3.03
C LEU A 19 -0.27 -8.01 -3.44
N TRP A 20 -1.17 -7.77 -2.50
CA TRP A 20 -2.59 -7.90 -2.78
C TRP A 20 -3.10 -6.81 -3.72
N LEU A 21 -2.60 -5.59 -3.57
CA LEU A 21 -3.03 -4.49 -4.43
C LEU A 21 -2.60 -4.72 -5.88
N THR A 22 -1.45 -5.36 -6.09
CA THR A 22 -0.95 -5.59 -7.44
C THR A 22 -1.45 -6.91 -8.05
N ASN A 23 -2.12 -7.75 -7.25
CA ASN A 23 -2.64 -9.01 -7.76
C ASN A 23 -3.95 -8.85 -8.52
N GLU A 24 -4.68 -7.78 -8.28
CA GLU A 24 -5.98 -7.56 -8.91
C GLU A 24 -5.91 -6.34 -9.81
N PRO A 25 -6.41 -6.46 -11.05
CA PRO A 25 -6.31 -5.36 -12.02
C PRO A 25 -6.94 -4.05 -11.53
N GLY A 26 -8.06 -4.14 -10.83
CA GLY A 26 -8.75 -2.95 -10.35
C GLY A 26 -7.94 -2.17 -9.33
N THR A 27 -7.41 -2.86 -8.34
CA THR A 27 -6.61 -2.20 -7.30
C THR A 27 -5.26 -1.77 -7.84
N GLU A 28 -4.69 -2.56 -8.74
CA GLU A 28 -3.41 -2.19 -9.34
C GLU A 28 -3.55 -0.92 -10.16
N SER A 29 -4.62 -0.81 -10.92
CA SER A 29 -4.87 0.37 -11.75
C SER A 29 -5.00 1.61 -10.87
N ASN A 30 -5.70 1.48 -9.75
CA ASN A 30 -5.89 2.58 -8.83
C ASN A 30 -4.56 3.02 -8.23
N LEU A 31 -3.75 2.04 -7.81
CA LEU A 31 -2.44 2.33 -7.25
C LEU A 31 -1.54 3.03 -8.26
N ARG A 32 -1.57 2.57 -9.50
CA ARG A 32 -0.75 3.16 -10.55
C ARG A 32 -1.16 4.61 -10.82
N SER A 33 -2.48 4.85 -10.91
CA SER A 33 -2.97 6.20 -11.14
C SER A 33 -2.55 7.14 -10.03
N LEU A 34 -2.67 6.66 -8.80
CA LEU A 34 -2.31 7.46 -7.63
C LEU A 34 -0.82 7.76 -7.61
N SER A 35 -0.01 6.77 -7.99
CA SER A 35 1.45 6.93 -8.00
C SER A 35 1.92 7.93 -9.03
N GLN A 36 1.15 8.12 -10.10
CA GLN A 36 1.51 9.05 -11.17
C GLN A 36 0.90 10.43 -10.99
N MET A 37 0.08 10.60 -9.99
CA MET A 37 -0.64 11.85 -9.78
C MET A 37 0.32 12.96 -9.36
N ALA A 38 0.07 14.16 -9.86
CA ALA A 38 0.90 15.33 -9.55
C ALA A 38 0.50 15.93 -8.20
N ALA A 39 0.90 15.23 -7.15
CA ALA A 39 0.57 15.64 -5.78
C ALA A 39 1.71 15.20 -4.87
N SER A 40 1.77 15.75 -3.67
CA SER A 40 2.84 15.42 -2.75
C SER A 40 2.78 13.92 -2.39
N LEU A 41 3.93 13.38 -2.05
CA LEU A 41 4.03 11.99 -1.65
C LEU A 41 3.13 11.72 -0.44
N TYR A 42 3.11 12.63 0.51
CA TYR A 42 2.32 12.46 1.73
C TYR A 42 0.84 12.41 1.42
N TRP A 43 0.38 13.28 0.54
CA TRP A 43 -1.04 13.30 0.16
C TRP A 43 -1.43 11.99 -0.55
N ARG A 44 -0.58 11.54 -1.46
CA ARG A 44 -0.86 10.31 -2.20
C ARG A 44 -0.85 9.09 -1.29
N ALA A 45 0.08 9.05 -0.34
CA ALA A 45 0.14 7.95 0.62
C ALA A 45 -1.11 7.93 1.50
N ASP A 46 -1.58 9.10 1.89
CA ASP A 46 -2.79 9.21 2.68
C ASP A 46 -4.01 8.73 1.91
N ARG A 47 -4.08 9.07 0.63
CA ARG A 47 -5.18 8.62 -0.21
C ARG A 47 -5.15 7.11 -0.38
N LEU A 48 -3.99 6.53 -0.52
CA LEU A 48 -3.86 5.08 -0.64
C LEU A 48 -4.34 4.39 0.64
N LYS A 49 -3.96 4.94 1.77
CA LYS A 49 -4.38 4.42 3.06
C LYS A 49 -5.90 4.45 3.18
N ASP A 50 -6.51 5.58 2.81
CA ASP A 50 -7.96 5.72 2.86
C ASP A 50 -8.64 4.69 1.94
N TYR A 51 -8.09 4.52 0.75
CA TYR A 51 -8.63 3.59 -0.23
C TYR A 51 -8.68 2.17 0.34
N VAL A 52 -7.56 1.73 0.94
CA VAL A 52 -7.50 0.38 1.50
C VAL A 52 -8.42 0.26 2.71
N ASN A 53 -8.45 1.28 3.55
CA ASN A 53 -9.32 1.28 4.72
C ASN A 53 -10.79 1.15 4.34
N GLU A 54 -11.17 1.75 3.24
CA GLU A 54 -12.56 1.68 2.79
C GLU A 54 -12.94 0.29 2.31
N MET A 55 -11.96 -0.49 1.87
CA MET A 55 -12.21 -1.86 1.44
C MET A 55 -12.31 -2.82 2.62
N ALA A 56 -11.80 -2.43 3.77
CA ALA A 56 -11.75 -3.31 4.92
C ALA A 56 -13.15 -3.51 5.50
N PRO A 57 -13.53 -4.76 5.80
CA PRO A 57 -14.86 -5.04 6.36
C PRO A 57 -14.87 -4.79 7.86
N ILE A 58 -14.74 -3.53 8.25
CA ILE A 58 -14.67 -3.15 9.67
C ILE A 58 -16.01 -2.56 10.09
N ASP A 59 -16.91 -3.43 10.54
CA ASP A 59 -18.24 -3.00 10.95
C ASP A 59 -18.37 -2.87 12.45
N ASN A 60 -17.82 -3.82 13.18
CA ASN A 60 -18.02 -3.91 14.63
C ASN A 60 -16.69 -4.01 15.34
N ALA A 61 -16.66 -3.53 16.57
CA ALA A 61 -15.50 -3.70 17.42
C ALA A 61 -15.33 -5.20 17.73
N SER A 62 -14.14 -5.72 17.51
CA SER A 62 -13.86 -7.12 17.75
C SER A 62 -12.36 -7.32 17.79
N LEU A 63 -11.96 -8.52 18.21
CA LEU A 63 -10.56 -8.88 18.17
C LEU A 63 -9.99 -8.72 16.76
N PHE A 64 -10.75 -9.16 15.77
CA PHE A 64 -10.26 -9.10 14.38
C PHE A 64 -10.16 -7.68 13.87
N THR A 65 -11.10 -6.83 14.25
CA THR A 65 -11.05 -5.42 13.87
C THR A 65 -9.81 -4.76 14.46
N ASP A 66 -9.53 -5.03 15.73
CA ASP A 66 -8.37 -4.44 16.40
C ASP A 66 -7.07 -4.91 15.75
N LEU A 67 -6.98 -6.20 15.45
CA LEU A 67 -5.78 -6.73 14.81
C LEU A 67 -5.60 -6.15 13.41
N LEU A 68 -6.68 -6.02 12.67
CA LEU A 68 -6.62 -5.44 11.33
C LEU A 68 -6.17 -4.00 11.39
N GLN A 69 -6.73 -3.23 12.30
CA GLN A 69 -6.37 -1.82 12.44
C GLN A 69 -4.88 -1.68 12.80
N ALA A 70 -4.41 -2.51 13.73
CA ALA A 70 -3.00 -2.46 14.12
C ALA A 70 -2.10 -2.79 12.95
N SER A 71 -2.48 -3.80 12.16
CA SER A 71 -1.69 -4.17 10.98
C SER A 71 -1.65 -3.06 9.96
N LEU A 72 -2.78 -2.42 9.70
CA LEU A 72 -2.84 -1.34 8.72
C LEU A 72 -2.03 -0.12 9.17
N GLN A 73 -1.92 0.08 10.48
CA GLN A 73 -1.11 1.18 10.99
C GLN A 73 0.38 0.95 10.80
N SER A 74 0.78 -0.32 10.63
CA SER A 74 2.18 -0.66 10.42
C SER A 74 2.62 -0.54 8.96
N VAL A 75 1.68 -0.34 8.05
CA VAL A 75 1.99 -0.26 6.62
C VAL A 75 2.67 1.06 6.30
N ASP A 76 3.76 0.98 5.56
CA ASP A 76 4.45 2.18 5.07
C ASP A 76 3.87 2.56 3.72
N TRP A 77 2.82 3.35 3.75
CA TRP A 77 2.08 3.72 2.55
C TRP A 77 2.93 4.51 1.57
N ARG A 78 3.86 5.31 2.08
CA ARG A 78 4.75 6.09 1.23
C ARG A 78 5.69 5.19 0.46
N GLU A 79 6.18 4.13 1.10
CA GLU A 79 7.08 3.19 0.43
C GLU A 79 6.39 2.55 -0.77
N ILE A 80 5.11 2.21 -0.62
CA ILE A 80 4.37 1.61 -1.73
C ILE A 80 4.26 2.59 -2.89
N ILE A 81 3.89 3.83 -2.60
CA ILE A 81 3.76 4.85 -3.65
C ILE A 81 5.12 5.09 -4.32
N GLU A 82 6.17 5.23 -3.52
CA GLU A 82 7.51 5.49 -4.05
C GLU A 82 7.99 4.38 -4.97
N ASN A 83 7.66 3.15 -4.60
CA ASN A 83 8.08 2.00 -5.39
C ASN A 83 7.46 2.04 -6.78
N HIS A 84 6.17 2.35 -6.84
CA HIS A 84 5.48 2.38 -8.12
C HIS A 84 5.82 3.63 -8.93
N GLU A 85 6.12 4.70 -8.25
CA GLU A 85 6.57 5.91 -8.89
C GLU A 85 7.91 5.68 -9.59
N HIS A 86 8.81 5.00 -8.89
CA HIS A 86 10.14 4.71 -9.42
C HIS A 86 10.05 3.78 -10.62
N ASP A 87 9.20 2.76 -10.55
CA ASP A 87 9.01 1.83 -11.65
C ASP A 87 8.51 2.55 -12.90
N ASN A 88 7.59 3.47 -12.72
CA ASN A 88 7.05 4.23 -13.84
C ASN A 88 8.14 5.07 -14.50
N ASN A 89 8.99 5.68 -13.69
CA ASN A 89 10.08 6.49 -14.21
C ASN A 89 11.06 5.65 -15.02
N GLU A 90 11.33 4.45 -14.55
CA GLU A 90 12.24 3.55 -15.25
C GLU A 90 11.68 3.14 -16.59
N LEU A 91 10.38 2.91 -16.65
CA LEU A 91 9.74 2.52 -17.90
C LEU A 91 9.80 3.63 -18.93
N GLU A 92 9.74 4.85 -18.49
CA GLU A 92 9.79 6.00 -19.40
C GLU A 92 11.18 6.26 -19.89
N SER A 93 12.16 5.84 -19.15
CA SER A 93 13.54 6.04 -19.55
C SER A 93 13.92 5.17 -20.71
#